data_14ae5d5164e1dfb701f112a89dc3ff17
#
_entry.id   14ae5d5164e1dfb701f112a89dc3ff17
#
_cell.length_a   1.000
_cell.length_b   1.000
_cell.length_c   1.000
_cell.angle_alpha   90.00
_cell.angle_beta   90.00
_cell.angle_gamma   90.00
#
_symmetry.space_group_name_H-M   'P 1'
#
loop_
_entity.id
_entity.type
_entity.pdbx_description
1 polymer ?
#
loop_
_entity_poly.entity_id
_entity_poly.type
_entity_poly.pdbx_seq_one_letter_code
_entity_poly.pdbx_strand_id
1 'polypeptide(L)'
;MLGQMMQDRLLISSLVDHAGRYHATTEITSVETDGSISRSNWGEVQSNSKKLASALTKMGLKPSARCATIAWNNKRHLEIYFGVSGGQFVCHTINPRLFPEQLVYIVNHAEDEVLFIDATFLPLVAALKDKLPTLKAIVLMGPRDPSALEQIPELQFYDELLETGDNAYEWPVFDENTASSLCYTSGTTGNPKGVLYSHRSTMLHSFAAALPDCIGFSARDIILPVVPMFHVNAWGTPYAAAMVGARLVMPGPGLDGASLLRLIDTEKVNIALGVPTIWQGLLMAAKETGSKLESLKRTVVGGSACPPVM
;
A
#
# COMPACT_ATOMS: atom_id res chain seq x y z
N MET A 1 -10.73 11.22 38.18
CA MET A 1 -10.70 9.73 38.03
C MET A 1 -10.61 9.43 36.56
N LEU A 2 -9.65 8.57 36.13
CA LEU A 2 -9.51 8.15 34.74
C LEU A 2 -10.35 6.88 34.49
N GLY A 3 -10.82 6.70 33.24
CA GLY A 3 -11.44 5.44 32.83
C GLY A 3 -10.44 4.29 32.86
N GLN A 4 -10.93 3.06 33.01
CA GLN A 4 -10.10 1.85 33.16
C GLN A 4 -10.12 0.94 31.94
N MET A 5 -10.90 1.30 30.90
CA MET A 5 -11.03 0.53 29.68
C MET A 5 -10.27 1.19 28.54
N MET A 6 -9.77 0.36 27.58
CA MET A 6 -9.12 0.81 26.36
C MET A 6 -7.91 1.73 26.60
N GLN A 7 -6.93 1.21 27.33
CA GLN A 7 -5.66 1.92 27.58
C GLN A 7 -4.65 1.73 26.44
N ASP A 8 -4.93 0.83 25.49
CA ASP A 8 -4.05 0.56 24.37
C ASP A 8 -3.97 1.75 23.41
N ARG A 9 -2.80 1.97 22.86
CA ARG A 9 -2.56 3.01 21.85
C ARG A 9 -3.20 2.65 20.51
N LEU A 10 -3.72 3.64 19.80
CA LEU A 10 -4.28 3.47 18.46
C LEU A 10 -3.15 3.35 17.42
N LEU A 11 -2.44 2.22 17.43
CA LEU A 11 -1.33 1.93 16.53
C LEU A 11 -1.76 1.03 15.37
N ILE A 12 -1.27 1.33 14.17
CA ILE A 12 -1.56 0.58 12.93
C ILE A 12 -1.18 -0.91 13.06
N SER A 13 -0.14 -1.23 13.83
CA SER A 13 0.26 -2.63 14.08
C SER A 13 -0.88 -3.48 14.65
N SER A 14 -1.79 -2.88 15.44
CA SER A 14 -2.96 -3.60 15.97
C SER A 14 -3.94 -4.06 14.88
N LEU A 15 -4.00 -3.37 13.73
CA LEU A 15 -4.87 -3.76 12.61
C LEU A 15 -4.38 -5.04 11.96
N VAL A 16 -3.08 -5.13 11.64
CA VAL A 16 -2.52 -6.31 11.01
C VAL A 16 -2.46 -7.50 11.98
N ASP A 17 -2.26 -7.25 13.29
CA ASP A 17 -2.34 -8.30 14.31
C ASP A 17 -3.77 -8.83 14.47
N HIS A 18 -4.78 -7.95 14.40
CA HIS A 18 -6.17 -8.37 14.36
C HIS A 18 -6.47 -9.23 13.13
N ALA A 19 -6.08 -8.76 11.95
CA ALA A 19 -6.29 -9.49 10.70
C ALA A 19 -5.58 -10.86 10.71
N GLY A 20 -4.32 -10.91 11.11
CA GLY A 20 -3.53 -12.14 11.18
C GLY A 20 -4.03 -13.13 12.24
N ARG A 21 -4.67 -12.64 13.32
CA ARG A 21 -5.21 -13.50 14.39
C ARG A 21 -6.60 -14.06 14.06
N TYR A 22 -7.51 -13.23 13.57
CA TYR A 22 -8.93 -13.58 13.44
C TYR A 22 -9.36 -13.86 12.00
N HIS A 23 -8.54 -13.44 11.03
CA HIS A 23 -8.80 -13.55 9.59
C HIS A 23 -7.60 -14.12 8.83
N ALA A 24 -6.75 -14.90 9.51
CA ALA A 24 -5.47 -15.41 8.99
C ALA A 24 -5.59 -16.03 7.59
N THR A 25 -6.67 -16.77 7.32
CA THR A 25 -6.91 -17.48 6.05
C THR A 25 -7.64 -16.67 5.00
N THR A 26 -8.08 -15.44 5.32
CA THR A 26 -8.74 -14.58 4.33
C THR A 26 -7.72 -14.16 3.27
N GLU A 27 -8.05 -14.46 2.03
CA GLU A 27 -7.14 -14.36 0.89
C GLU A 27 -6.85 -12.90 0.49
N ILE A 28 -5.61 -12.69 0.06
CA ILE A 28 -5.14 -11.48 -0.63
C ILE A 28 -4.67 -11.92 -2.02
N THR A 29 -5.38 -11.49 -3.05
CA THR A 29 -4.99 -11.73 -4.45
C THR A 29 -4.17 -10.53 -4.94
N SER A 30 -3.05 -10.78 -5.63
CA SER A 30 -2.24 -9.73 -6.25
C SER A 30 -1.93 -10.06 -7.69
N VAL A 31 -2.10 -9.07 -8.58
CA VAL A 31 -1.53 -9.10 -9.91
C VAL A 31 -0.10 -8.59 -9.82
N GLU A 32 0.85 -9.42 -10.23
CA GLU A 32 2.28 -9.10 -10.22
C GLU A 32 2.66 -8.22 -11.43
N THR A 33 3.88 -7.71 -11.45
CA THR A 33 4.36 -6.81 -12.53
C THR A 33 4.46 -7.48 -13.89
N ASP A 34 4.56 -8.81 -13.94
CA ASP A 34 4.54 -9.63 -15.16
C ASP A 34 3.11 -10.05 -15.59
N GLY A 35 2.09 -9.63 -14.85
CA GLY A 35 0.69 -9.97 -15.08
C GLY A 35 0.25 -11.31 -14.51
N SER A 36 1.14 -12.08 -13.88
CA SER A 36 0.77 -13.29 -13.16
C SER A 36 -0.05 -12.97 -11.89
N ILE A 37 -0.79 -13.95 -11.39
CA ILE A 37 -1.57 -13.80 -10.15
C ILE A 37 -0.88 -14.57 -9.04
N SER A 38 -0.54 -13.88 -7.97
CA SER A 38 -0.10 -14.47 -6.71
C SER A 38 -1.20 -14.41 -5.67
N ARG A 39 -1.20 -15.38 -4.75
CA ARG A 39 -2.15 -15.45 -3.65
C ARG A 39 -1.41 -15.53 -2.34
N SER A 40 -1.94 -14.82 -1.36
CA SER A 40 -1.46 -14.72 0.00
C SER A 40 -2.68 -14.61 0.93
N ASN A 41 -2.46 -14.36 2.20
CA ASN A 41 -3.53 -14.20 3.18
C ASN A 41 -3.09 -13.26 4.31
N TRP A 42 -4.02 -12.85 5.19
CA TRP A 42 -3.69 -11.94 6.28
C TRP A 42 -2.67 -12.50 7.27
N GLY A 43 -2.60 -13.83 7.45
CA GLY A 43 -1.58 -14.46 8.30
C GLY A 43 -0.17 -14.27 7.74
N GLU A 44 -0.01 -14.43 6.42
CA GLU A 44 1.27 -14.18 5.73
C GLU A 44 1.62 -12.69 5.74
N VAL A 45 0.65 -11.81 5.48
CA VAL A 45 0.86 -10.35 5.54
C VAL A 45 1.34 -9.94 6.93
N GLN A 46 0.72 -10.43 8.01
CA GLN A 46 1.17 -10.18 9.38
C GLN A 46 2.60 -10.67 9.61
N SER A 47 2.89 -11.92 9.26
CA SER A 47 4.21 -12.53 9.45
C SER A 47 5.29 -11.75 8.70
N ASN A 48 5.05 -11.43 7.41
CA ASN A 48 6.01 -10.70 6.58
C ASN A 48 6.19 -9.26 7.03
N SER A 49 5.13 -8.59 7.49
CA SER A 49 5.22 -7.25 8.08
C SER A 49 6.09 -7.24 9.34
N LYS A 50 5.98 -8.26 10.21
CA LYS A 50 6.85 -8.41 11.38
C LYS A 50 8.30 -8.66 11.00
N LYS A 51 8.53 -9.56 10.04
CA LYS A 51 9.88 -9.82 9.52
C LYS A 51 10.49 -8.54 8.93
N LEU A 52 9.73 -7.78 8.15
CA LEU A 52 10.20 -6.52 7.58
C LEU A 52 10.59 -5.51 8.66
N ALA A 53 9.74 -5.30 9.67
CA ALA A 53 10.03 -4.39 10.78
C ALA A 53 11.31 -4.82 11.54
N SER A 54 11.46 -6.13 11.80
CA SER A 54 12.66 -6.71 12.39
C SER A 54 13.90 -6.47 11.53
N ALA A 55 13.82 -6.71 10.22
CA ALA A 55 14.92 -6.52 9.29
C ALA A 55 15.36 -5.05 9.24
N LEU A 56 14.42 -4.11 9.12
CA LEU A 56 14.72 -2.67 9.12
C LEU A 56 15.36 -2.21 10.45
N THR A 57 14.91 -2.77 11.57
CA THR A 57 15.52 -2.52 12.88
C THR A 57 16.98 -3.03 12.93
N LYS A 58 17.23 -4.24 12.42
CA LYS A 58 18.57 -4.84 12.32
C LYS A 58 19.49 -4.08 11.36
N MET A 59 18.94 -3.45 10.32
CA MET A 59 19.67 -2.52 9.44
C MET A 59 20.09 -1.22 10.14
N GLY A 60 19.63 -0.99 11.38
CA GLY A 60 19.98 0.16 12.19
C GLY A 60 19.15 1.41 11.94
N LEU A 61 18.00 1.29 11.27
CA LEU A 61 17.07 2.41 11.12
C LEU A 61 16.58 2.86 12.49
N LYS A 62 16.45 4.18 12.65
CA LYS A 62 15.97 4.79 13.90
C LYS A 62 14.46 5.04 13.81
N PRO A 63 13.77 5.16 14.96
CA PRO A 63 12.38 5.60 14.97
C PRO A 63 12.16 6.84 14.11
N SER A 64 11.08 6.84 13.35
CA SER A 64 10.72 7.88 12.36
C SER A 64 11.61 7.94 11.11
N ALA A 65 12.51 7.00 10.88
CA ALA A 65 13.19 6.85 9.59
C ALA A 65 12.15 6.68 8.47
N ARG A 66 12.37 7.34 7.33
CA ARG A 66 11.45 7.26 6.18
C ARG A 66 11.88 6.12 5.27
N CYS A 67 10.90 5.26 4.98
CA CYS A 67 11.02 4.17 4.03
C CYS A 67 10.10 4.47 2.85
N ALA A 68 10.70 4.82 1.72
CA ALA A 68 9.97 5.19 0.51
C ALA A 68 9.54 3.97 -0.29
N THR A 69 8.43 4.11 -1.04
CA THR A 69 7.96 3.11 -2.00
C THR A 69 7.67 3.74 -3.36
N ILE A 70 8.12 3.11 -4.44
CA ILE A 70 7.69 3.37 -5.81
C ILE A 70 7.10 2.05 -6.34
N ALA A 71 5.79 1.87 -6.15
CA ALA A 71 5.17 0.57 -6.27
C ALA A 71 3.71 0.65 -6.72
N TRP A 72 3.25 -0.42 -7.36
CA TRP A 72 1.84 -0.66 -7.63
C TRP A 72 1.11 -1.20 -6.39
N ASN A 73 -0.22 -1.34 -6.50
CA ASN A 73 -1.00 -2.01 -5.46
C ASN A 73 -0.77 -3.52 -5.56
N ASN A 74 0.03 -4.07 -4.65
CA ASN A 74 0.32 -5.49 -4.56
C ASN A 74 0.53 -5.92 -3.09
N LYS A 75 0.66 -7.23 -2.84
CA LYS A 75 0.80 -7.78 -1.49
C LYS A 75 2.06 -7.29 -0.76
N ARG A 76 3.20 -7.13 -1.46
CA ARG A 76 4.45 -6.66 -0.84
C ARG A 76 4.33 -5.21 -0.40
N HIS A 77 3.69 -4.37 -1.22
CA HIS A 77 3.39 -2.99 -0.84
C HIS A 77 2.47 -2.94 0.40
N LEU A 78 1.51 -3.87 0.50
CA LEU A 78 0.64 -4.01 1.67
C LEU A 78 1.45 -4.41 2.92
N GLU A 79 2.36 -5.38 2.80
CA GLU A 79 3.27 -5.79 3.88
C GLU A 79 4.17 -4.63 4.35
N ILE A 80 4.66 -3.80 3.41
CA ILE A 80 5.48 -2.60 3.70
C ILE A 80 4.66 -1.57 4.49
N TYR A 81 3.41 -1.35 4.13
CA TYR A 81 2.52 -0.44 4.88
C TYR A 81 2.48 -0.76 6.37
N PHE A 82 2.29 -2.03 6.70
CA PHE A 82 2.20 -2.47 8.09
C PHE A 82 3.57 -2.65 8.73
N GLY A 83 4.55 -3.20 8.02
CA GLY A 83 5.89 -3.45 8.55
C GLY A 83 6.64 -2.16 8.88
N VAL A 84 6.60 -1.19 7.99
CA VAL A 84 7.25 0.11 8.20
C VAL A 84 6.53 0.88 9.30
N SER A 85 5.23 1.09 9.18
CA SER A 85 4.48 1.87 10.19
C SER A 85 4.49 1.19 11.56
N GLY A 86 4.27 -0.14 11.59
CA GLY A 86 4.27 -0.91 12.85
C GLY A 86 5.63 -0.92 13.55
N GLY A 87 6.73 -0.88 12.79
CA GLY A 87 8.10 -0.78 13.32
C GLY A 87 8.49 0.61 13.81
N GLN A 88 7.56 1.56 13.90
CA GLN A 88 7.80 2.96 14.28
C GLN A 88 8.61 3.74 13.23
N PHE A 89 8.51 3.35 11.94
CA PHE A 89 9.06 4.09 10.81
C PHE A 89 7.94 4.79 10.05
N VAL A 90 8.27 5.62 9.06
CA VAL A 90 7.31 6.36 8.25
C VAL A 90 7.29 5.79 6.84
N CYS A 91 6.14 5.27 6.40
CA CYS A 91 5.95 4.78 5.04
C CYS A 91 5.72 5.97 4.10
N HIS A 92 6.73 6.31 3.30
CA HIS A 92 6.65 7.38 2.31
C HIS A 92 6.25 6.81 0.96
N THR A 93 5.02 7.04 0.54
CA THR A 93 4.51 6.53 -0.73
C THR A 93 4.69 7.55 -1.84
N ILE A 94 5.39 7.16 -2.91
CA ILE A 94 5.80 8.03 -4.00
C ILE A 94 5.01 7.72 -5.26
N ASN A 95 4.44 8.75 -5.87
CA ASN A 95 3.77 8.64 -7.16
C ASN A 95 4.81 8.46 -8.30
N PRO A 96 4.85 7.31 -8.97
CA PRO A 96 5.83 7.03 -10.03
C PRO A 96 5.63 7.86 -11.30
N ARG A 97 4.52 8.57 -11.41
CA ARG A 97 4.17 9.43 -12.57
C ARG A 97 4.71 10.85 -12.45
N LEU A 98 5.41 11.16 -11.36
CA LEU A 98 6.08 12.45 -11.19
C LEU A 98 7.28 12.56 -12.14
N PHE A 99 7.65 13.78 -12.49
CA PHE A 99 8.87 14.02 -13.26
C PHE A 99 10.12 13.62 -12.46
N PRO A 100 11.20 13.18 -13.11
CA PRO A 100 12.43 12.76 -12.44
C PRO A 100 12.98 13.76 -11.42
N GLU A 101 12.94 15.05 -11.74
CA GLU A 101 13.41 16.12 -10.84
C GLU A 101 12.55 16.24 -9.58
N GLN A 102 11.24 15.99 -9.70
CA GLN A 102 10.33 15.97 -8.56
C GLN A 102 10.57 14.74 -7.69
N LEU A 103 10.86 13.57 -8.28
CA LEU A 103 11.22 12.36 -7.54
C LEU A 103 12.50 12.59 -6.72
N VAL A 104 13.53 13.14 -7.34
CA VAL A 104 14.78 13.49 -6.64
C VAL A 104 14.51 14.48 -5.50
N TYR A 105 13.69 15.49 -5.76
CA TYR A 105 13.35 16.49 -4.74
C TYR A 105 12.65 15.84 -3.53
N ILE A 106 11.59 15.06 -3.75
CA ILE A 106 10.80 14.52 -2.63
C ILE A 106 11.57 13.48 -1.81
N VAL A 107 12.35 12.62 -2.45
CA VAL A 107 13.20 11.64 -1.75
C VAL A 107 14.22 12.34 -0.86
N ASN A 108 14.92 13.35 -1.40
CA ASN A 108 15.93 14.09 -0.64
C ASN A 108 15.30 15.00 0.43
N HIS A 109 14.17 15.65 0.12
CA HIS A 109 13.46 16.51 1.08
C HIS A 109 12.86 15.70 2.24
N ALA A 110 12.37 14.50 1.97
CA ALA A 110 11.90 13.57 3.00
C ALA A 110 13.08 12.91 3.76
N GLU A 111 14.30 13.00 3.24
CA GLU A 111 15.48 12.28 3.74
C GLU A 111 15.18 10.78 3.86
N ASP A 112 14.66 10.18 2.77
CA ASP A 112 14.35 8.75 2.75
C ASP A 112 15.63 7.92 2.93
N GLU A 113 15.56 6.88 3.78
CA GLU A 113 16.71 6.03 4.09
C GLU A 113 16.68 4.69 3.34
N VAL A 114 15.49 4.18 3.03
CA VAL A 114 15.28 2.94 2.26
C VAL A 114 14.26 3.21 1.16
N LEU A 115 14.51 2.68 -0.04
CA LEU A 115 13.60 2.78 -1.17
C LEU A 115 13.20 1.39 -1.66
N PHE A 116 11.92 1.05 -1.52
CA PHE A 116 11.31 -0.16 -2.09
C PHE A 116 10.74 0.14 -3.46
N ILE A 117 11.06 -0.69 -4.46
CA ILE A 117 10.63 -0.48 -5.84
C ILE A 117 10.05 -1.76 -6.46
N ASP A 118 8.99 -1.63 -7.25
CA ASP A 118 8.59 -2.68 -8.19
C ASP A 118 9.51 -2.72 -9.42
N ALA A 119 9.66 -3.89 -10.02
CA ALA A 119 10.54 -4.12 -11.18
C ALA A 119 10.28 -3.14 -12.34
N THR A 120 9.03 -2.74 -12.54
CA THR A 120 8.63 -1.73 -13.53
C THR A 120 9.43 -0.42 -13.41
N PHE A 121 9.84 -0.06 -12.20
CA PHE A 121 10.49 1.22 -11.90
C PHE A 121 12.00 1.12 -11.74
N LEU A 122 12.58 -0.07 -11.93
CA LEU A 122 14.02 -0.29 -11.83
C LEU A 122 14.84 0.62 -12.76
N PRO A 123 14.51 0.77 -14.08
CA PRO A 123 15.28 1.66 -14.95
C PRO A 123 15.19 3.13 -14.52
N LEU A 124 14.04 3.58 -14.03
CA LEU A 124 13.85 4.93 -13.52
C LEU A 124 14.77 5.19 -12.32
N VAL A 125 14.76 4.29 -11.34
CA VAL A 125 15.56 4.44 -10.13
C VAL A 125 17.06 4.31 -10.43
N ALA A 126 17.46 3.41 -11.32
CA ALA A 126 18.85 3.28 -11.77
C ALA A 126 19.40 4.60 -12.35
N ALA A 127 18.58 5.33 -13.12
CA ALA A 127 18.95 6.62 -13.68
C ALA A 127 19.04 7.76 -12.64
N LEU A 128 18.41 7.60 -11.46
CA LEU A 128 18.32 8.64 -10.44
C LEU A 128 19.17 8.37 -9.18
N LYS A 129 19.61 7.13 -8.93
CA LYS A 129 20.22 6.70 -7.67
C LYS A 129 21.38 7.57 -7.19
N ASP A 130 22.22 8.02 -8.10
CA ASP A 130 23.38 8.85 -7.75
C ASP A 130 23.01 10.27 -7.27
N LYS A 131 21.72 10.65 -7.45
CA LYS A 131 21.14 11.91 -6.96
C LYS A 131 20.35 11.74 -5.65
N LEU A 132 20.39 10.55 -5.05
CA LEU A 132 19.62 10.17 -3.86
C LEU A 132 20.57 9.80 -2.69
N PRO A 133 21.38 10.74 -2.19
CA PRO A 133 22.48 10.45 -1.25
C PRO A 133 22.00 10.01 0.15
N THR A 134 20.73 10.18 0.49
CA THR A 134 20.19 9.77 1.79
C THR A 134 19.86 8.28 1.87
N LEU A 135 19.71 7.63 0.71
CA LEU A 135 19.38 6.21 0.66
C LEU A 135 20.52 5.33 1.15
N LYS A 136 20.22 4.48 2.10
CA LYS A 136 21.10 3.42 2.62
C LYS A 136 20.90 2.10 1.90
N ALA A 137 19.70 1.87 1.33
CA ALA A 137 19.36 0.68 0.57
C ALA A 137 18.28 0.95 -0.46
N ILE A 138 18.37 0.25 -1.60
CA ILE A 138 17.33 0.14 -2.60
C ILE A 138 16.91 -1.34 -2.64
N VAL A 139 15.63 -1.62 -2.50
CA VAL A 139 15.08 -2.97 -2.36
C VAL A 139 14.10 -3.24 -3.49
N LEU A 140 14.40 -4.22 -4.33
CA LEU A 140 13.51 -4.67 -5.40
C LEU A 140 12.43 -5.60 -4.83
N MET A 141 11.17 -5.26 -5.05
CA MET A 141 10.01 -6.06 -4.69
C MET A 141 9.64 -6.99 -5.84
N GLY A 142 9.69 -8.29 -5.62
CA GLY A 142 9.39 -9.30 -6.63
C GLY A 142 10.31 -10.50 -6.49
N PRO A 143 10.17 -11.46 -7.41
CA PRO A 143 11.12 -12.56 -7.50
C PRO A 143 12.54 -12.04 -7.71
N ARG A 144 13.52 -12.76 -7.19
CA ARG A 144 14.93 -12.44 -7.42
C ARG A 144 15.23 -12.42 -8.92
N ASP A 145 15.73 -11.31 -9.40
CA ASP A 145 16.22 -11.14 -10.76
C ASP A 145 17.68 -10.66 -10.73
N PRO A 146 18.64 -11.58 -10.93
CA PRO A 146 20.05 -11.21 -10.94
C PRO A 146 20.42 -10.18 -12.02
N SER A 147 19.65 -10.08 -13.11
CA SER A 147 19.92 -9.09 -14.17
C SER A 147 19.67 -7.65 -13.69
N ALA A 148 18.86 -7.47 -12.64
CA ALA A 148 18.68 -6.18 -12.01
C ALA A 148 19.95 -5.61 -11.39
N LEU A 149 20.90 -6.48 -10.97
CA LEU A 149 22.19 -6.08 -10.43
C LEU A 149 23.13 -5.44 -11.50
N GLU A 150 22.85 -5.66 -12.77
CA GLU A 150 23.56 -4.97 -13.86
C GLU A 150 23.23 -3.47 -13.89
N GLN A 151 22.02 -3.09 -13.44
CA GLN A 151 21.57 -1.71 -13.38
C GLN A 151 21.91 -1.04 -12.04
N ILE A 152 21.73 -1.78 -10.93
CA ILE A 152 22.02 -1.32 -9.56
C ILE A 152 22.80 -2.43 -8.85
N PRO A 153 24.14 -2.41 -8.83
CA PRO A 153 24.95 -3.49 -8.25
C PRO A 153 24.70 -3.74 -6.76
N GLU A 154 24.33 -2.70 -6.01
CA GLU A 154 24.05 -2.73 -4.57
C GLU A 154 22.58 -3.05 -4.24
N LEU A 155 21.76 -3.41 -5.23
CA LEU A 155 20.34 -3.71 -5.08
C LEU A 155 20.12 -4.88 -4.12
N GLN A 156 19.19 -4.73 -3.19
CA GLN A 156 18.72 -5.81 -2.33
C GLN A 156 17.40 -6.38 -2.88
N PHE A 157 17.08 -7.61 -2.50
CA PHE A 157 15.83 -8.26 -2.87
C PHE A 157 14.91 -8.40 -1.65
N TYR A 158 13.63 -8.10 -1.83
CA TYR A 158 12.66 -8.04 -0.75
C TYR A 158 12.55 -9.37 0.01
N ASP A 159 12.47 -10.48 -0.70
CA ASP A 159 12.29 -11.79 -0.09
C ASP A 159 13.55 -12.17 0.74
N GLU A 160 14.76 -11.84 0.27
CA GLU A 160 16.01 -12.03 1.02
C GLU A 160 16.09 -11.10 2.25
N LEU A 161 15.60 -9.87 2.13
CA LEU A 161 15.51 -8.96 3.27
C LEU A 161 14.60 -9.52 4.35
N LEU A 162 13.44 -10.10 3.98
CA LEU A 162 12.53 -10.74 4.93
C LEU A 162 13.17 -11.93 5.65
N GLU A 163 14.06 -12.69 5.00
CA GLU A 163 14.78 -13.82 5.62
C GLU A 163 15.72 -13.36 6.75
N THR A 164 16.18 -12.12 6.73
CA THR A 164 16.98 -11.54 7.83
C THR A 164 16.15 -11.16 9.05
N GLY A 165 14.82 -11.03 8.86
CA GLY A 165 13.87 -10.64 9.90
C GLY A 165 13.37 -11.79 10.73
N ASP A 166 12.66 -11.44 11.81
CA ASP A 166 12.06 -12.39 12.73
C ASP A 166 10.53 -12.19 12.75
N ASN A 167 9.75 -13.24 12.55
CA ASN A 167 8.30 -13.19 12.63
C ASN A 167 7.76 -13.16 14.06
N ALA A 168 8.59 -13.48 15.06
CA ALA A 168 8.29 -13.29 16.48
C ALA A 168 8.54 -11.84 16.95
N TYR A 169 8.87 -10.91 16.02
CA TYR A 169 9.08 -9.50 16.35
C TYR A 169 7.89 -8.92 17.11
N GLU A 170 8.20 -8.30 18.25
CA GLU A 170 7.22 -7.59 19.06
C GLU A 170 7.15 -6.13 18.61
N TRP A 171 5.93 -5.68 18.27
CA TRP A 171 5.74 -4.30 17.87
C TRP A 171 6.08 -3.33 19.01
N PRO A 172 6.86 -2.27 18.74
CA PRO A 172 7.10 -1.24 19.75
C PRO A 172 5.80 -0.51 20.10
N VAL A 173 5.69 -0.10 21.36
CA VAL A 173 4.58 0.74 21.84
C VAL A 173 5.08 2.18 21.98
N PHE A 174 4.41 3.11 21.31
CA PHE A 174 4.80 4.51 21.25
C PHE A 174 3.57 5.44 21.17
N ASP A 175 3.80 6.75 21.09
CA ASP A 175 2.70 7.72 20.98
C ASP A 175 1.96 7.56 19.66
N GLU A 176 0.64 7.37 19.72
CA GLU A 176 -0.25 7.22 18.56
C GLU A 176 -0.31 8.45 17.63
N ASN A 177 0.16 9.61 18.09
CA ASN A 177 0.31 10.81 17.28
C ASN A 177 1.58 10.81 16.41
N THR A 178 2.46 9.82 16.60
CA THR A 178 3.65 9.64 15.75
C THR A 178 3.23 9.44 14.28
N ALA A 179 4.01 9.99 13.37
CA ALA A 179 3.78 9.82 11.93
C ALA A 179 3.88 8.34 11.52
N SER A 180 2.90 7.88 10.74
CA SER A 180 2.85 6.52 10.18
C SER A 180 3.13 6.49 8.70
N SER A 181 2.70 7.53 7.98
CA SER A 181 2.90 7.63 6.55
C SER A 181 3.08 9.07 6.09
N LEU A 182 3.71 9.22 4.93
CA LEU A 182 4.01 10.47 4.25
C LEU A 182 3.55 10.37 2.80
N CYS A 183 2.79 11.34 2.33
CA CYS A 183 2.43 11.50 0.92
C CYS A 183 2.73 12.91 0.47
N TYR A 184 3.30 13.07 -0.72
CA TYR A 184 3.49 14.40 -1.33
C TYR A 184 2.32 14.76 -2.22
N THR A 185 1.86 16.01 -2.10
CA THR A 185 0.88 16.59 -3.02
C THR A 185 1.62 17.22 -4.21
N SER A 186 1.00 17.17 -5.38
CA SER A 186 1.58 17.76 -6.61
C SER A 186 1.72 19.28 -6.58
N GLY A 187 1.29 19.96 -5.53
CA GLY A 187 1.36 21.42 -5.35
C GLY A 187 0.93 22.22 -6.60
N THR A 188 -0.05 23.07 -6.52
CA THR A 188 -0.47 23.91 -7.65
C THR A 188 0.52 25.05 -7.94
N THR A 189 1.39 25.35 -6.99
CA THR A 189 2.41 26.40 -7.09
C THR A 189 3.66 26.00 -6.29
N GLY A 190 4.78 25.78 -6.96
CA GLY A 190 6.08 25.48 -6.34
C GLY A 190 6.35 23.99 -6.13
N ASN A 191 7.28 23.66 -5.24
CA ASN A 191 7.69 22.30 -4.95
C ASN A 191 6.56 21.48 -4.27
N PRO A 192 6.50 20.16 -4.49
CA PRO A 192 5.58 19.28 -3.79
C PRO A 192 5.69 19.43 -2.27
N LYS A 193 4.55 19.33 -1.57
CA LYS A 193 4.49 19.45 -0.11
C LYS A 193 4.17 18.09 0.50
N GLY A 194 4.94 17.70 1.52
CA GLY A 194 4.72 16.47 2.28
C GLY A 194 3.57 16.63 3.28
N VAL A 195 2.68 15.64 3.34
CA VAL A 195 1.59 15.51 4.30
C VAL A 195 1.83 14.28 5.15
N LEU A 196 1.99 14.46 6.45
CA LEU A 196 2.18 13.37 7.42
C LEU A 196 0.83 12.95 8.01
N TYR A 197 0.59 11.63 8.03
CA TYR A 197 -0.54 11.01 8.72
C TYR A 197 -0.04 10.34 10.00
N SER A 198 -0.73 10.56 11.11
CA SER A 198 -0.43 9.84 12.35
C SER A 198 -1.06 8.46 12.39
N HIS A 199 -0.56 7.58 13.26
CA HIS A 199 -1.22 6.30 13.57
C HIS A 199 -2.67 6.53 13.98
N ARG A 200 -2.89 7.48 14.93
CA ARG A 200 -4.22 7.85 15.42
C ARG A 200 -5.18 8.25 14.30
N SER A 201 -4.75 9.15 13.39
CA SER A 201 -5.62 9.60 12.29
C SER A 201 -5.99 8.47 11.34
N THR A 202 -5.05 7.57 11.05
CA THR A 202 -5.26 6.40 10.19
C THR A 202 -6.22 5.38 10.84
N MET A 203 -6.06 5.13 12.15
CA MET A 203 -6.97 4.26 12.91
C MET A 203 -8.39 4.80 12.92
N LEU A 204 -8.58 6.08 13.26
CA LEU A 204 -9.90 6.71 13.29
C LEU A 204 -10.56 6.75 11.90
N HIS A 205 -9.78 6.99 10.84
CA HIS A 205 -10.26 6.91 9.46
C HIS A 205 -10.72 5.48 9.12
N SER A 206 -9.98 4.46 9.54
CA SER A 206 -10.35 3.06 9.31
C SER A 206 -11.67 2.69 9.98
N PHE A 207 -11.88 3.14 11.23
CA PHE A 207 -13.18 2.98 11.91
C PHE A 207 -14.31 3.69 11.15
N ALA A 208 -14.08 4.93 10.70
CA ALA A 208 -15.07 5.68 9.94
C ALA A 208 -15.43 4.98 8.62
N ALA A 209 -14.44 4.46 7.88
CA ALA A 209 -14.64 3.75 6.62
C ALA A 209 -15.49 2.47 6.79
N ALA A 210 -15.41 1.82 7.95
CA ALA A 210 -16.21 0.62 8.25
C ALA A 210 -17.66 0.92 8.71
N LEU A 211 -17.99 2.17 9.04
CA LEU A 211 -19.36 2.52 9.43
C LEU A 211 -20.33 2.29 8.26
N PRO A 212 -21.55 1.75 8.53
CA PRO A 212 -22.55 1.44 7.50
C PRO A 212 -22.91 2.62 6.59
N ASP A 213 -22.95 3.82 7.14
CA ASP A 213 -23.33 5.05 6.44
C ASP A 213 -22.14 5.77 5.78
N CYS A 214 -20.94 5.14 5.77
CA CYS A 214 -19.77 5.61 5.06
C CYS A 214 -19.48 4.67 3.87
N ILE A 215 -18.33 3.96 3.86
CA ILE A 215 -18.04 2.95 2.84
C ILE A 215 -18.67 1.59 3.23
N GLY A 216 -18.75 1.31 4.53
CA GLY A 216 -19.37 0.11 5.08
C GLY A 216 -18.59 -1.17 4.83
N PHE A 217 -17.23 -1.12 4.93
CA PHE A 217 -16.41 -2.31 4.80
C PHE A 217 -16.74 -3.35 5.86
N SER A 218 -16.73 -4.62 5.47
CA SER A 218 -16.97 -5.76 6.35
C SER A 218 -16.12 -6.97 5.96
N ALA A 219 -16.01 -7.95 6.86
CA ALA A 219 -15.30 -9.22 6.60
C ALA A 219 -15.88 -10.04 5.43
N ARG A 220 -17.09 -9.72 4.97
CA ARG A 220 -17.76 -10.38 3.83
C ARG A 220 -17.40 -9.76 2.49
N ASP A 221 -16.65 -8.67 2.48
CA ASP A 221 -16.36 -7.94 1.27
C ASP A 221 -15.11 -8.46 0.57
N ILE A 222 -15.14 -8.37 -0.75
CA ILE A 222 -14.03 -8.59 -1.66
C ILE A 222 -13.74 -7.24 -2.31
N ILE A 223 -12.68 -6.60 -1.87
CA ILE A 223 -12.40 -5.19 -2.15
C ILE A 223 -11.29 -5.08 -3.21
N LEU A 224 -11.56 -4.31 -4.27
CA LEU A 224 -10.59 -3.94 -5.30
C LEU A 224 -10.25 -2.45 -5.19
N PRO A 225 -9.15 -2.07 -4.53
CA PRO A 225 -8.67 -0.71 -4.52
C PRO A 225 -7.96 -0.39 -5.83
N VAL A 226 -8.67 0.20 -6.81
CA VAL A 226 -8.05 0.71 -8.03
C VAL A 226 -7.35 2.05 -7.76
N VAL A 227 -7.80 2.77 -6.72
CA VAL A 227 -7.08 3.93 -6.20
C VAL A 227 -5.67 3.54 -5.75
N PRO A 228 -4.64 4.28 -6.21
CA PRO A 228 -3.26 3.85 -5.97
C PRO A 228 -2.87 3.98 -4.50
N MET A 229 -2.14 2.98 -4.01
CA MET A 229 -1.53 3.02 -2.67
C MET A 229 -0.49 4.14 -2.56
N PHE A 230 0.15 4.52 -3.65
CA PHE A 230 1.09 5.63 -3.68
C PHE A 230 0.43 7.03 -3.59
N HIS A 231 -0.90 7.12 -3.53
CA HIS A 231 -1.62 8.39 -3.39
C HIS A 231 -2.70 8.31 -2.31
N VAL A 232 -2.59 9.17 -1.29
CA VAL A 232 -3.52 9.23 -0.14
C VAL A 232 -3.79 7.84 0.46
N ASN A 233 -2.76 6.97 0.45
CA ASN A 233 -2.80 5.60 0.98
C ASN A 233 -4.01 4.78 0.48
N ALA A 234 -4.34 4.87 -0.81
CA ALA A 234 -5.54 4.25 -1.40
C ALA A 234 -6.82 4.54 -0.59
N TRP A 235 -6.98 5.80 -0.15
CA TRP A 235 -8.10 6.25 0.69
C TRP A 235 -8.26 5.43 1.97
N GLY A 236 -7.15 4.97 2.55
CA GLY A 236 -7.12 4.17 3.78
C GLY A 236 -7.62 2.73 3.64
N THR A 237 -7.93 2.29 2.42
CA THR A 237 -8.48 0.95 2.15
C THR A 237 -7.63 -0.19 2.71
N PRO A 238 -6.28 -0.21 2.61
CA PRO A 238 -5.46 -1.28 3.18
C PRO A 238 -5.66 -1.44 4.68
N TYR A 239 -5.73 -0.34 5.40
CA TYR A 239 -5.90 -0.33 6.86
C TYR A 239 -7.31 -0.74 7.27
N ALA A 240 -8.33 -0.20 6.61
CA ALA A 240 -9.72 -0.55 6.90
C ALA A 240 -10.03 -2.01 6.55
N ALA A 241 -9.45 -2.54 5.47
CA ALA A 241 -9.61 -3.95 5.10
C ALA A 241 -9.00 -4.88 6.15
N ALA A 242 -7.81 -4.56 6.69
CA ALA A 242 -7.20 -5.31 7.79
C ALA A 242 -8.05 -5.25 9.06
N MET A 243 -8.60 -4.08 9.39
CA MET A 243 -9.43 -3.88 10.57
C MET A 243 -10.67 -4.77 10.57
N VAL A 244 -11.30 -4.97 9.41
CA VAL A 244 -12.52 -5.79 9.30
C VAL A 244 -12.23 -7.23 8.81
N GLY A 245 -11.00 -7.52 8.39
CA GLY A 245 -10.62 -8.83 7.83
C GLY A 245 -11.21 -9.11 6.45
N ALA A 246 -11.42 -8.07 5.63
CA ALA A 246 -11.92 -8.22 4.27
C ALA A 246 -10.88 -8.84 3.33
N ARG A 247 -11.36 -9.52 2.27
CA ARG A 247 -10.52 -9.99 1.17
C ARG A 247 -10.10 -8.82 0.30
N LEU A 248 -8.81 -8.76 -0.05
CA LEU A 248 -8.28 -7.75 -0.98
C LEU A 248 -7.91 -8.38 -2.32
N VAL A 249 -8.22 -7.65 -3.39
CA VAL A 249 -7.78 -7.97 -4.75
C VAL A 249 -6.97 -6.79 -5.26
N MET A 250 -5.65 -6.96 -5.35
CA MET A 250 -4.70 -5.92 -5.70
C MET A 250 -4.45 -5.94 -7.21
N PRO A 251 -4.76 -4.85 -7.96
CA PRO A 251 -4.75 -4.87 -9.42
C PRO A 251 -3.35 -4.81 -10.05
N GLY A 252 -2.30 -4.53 -9.27
CA GLY A 252 -0.97 -4.32 -9.83
C GLY A 252 -0.93 -3.19 -10.87
N PRO A 253 -0.20 -3.36 -11.99
CA PRO A 253 -0.13 -2.37 -13.06
C PRO A 253 -1.34 -2.35 -13.99
N GLY A 254 -2.20 -3.38 -13.96
CA GLY A 254 -3.32 -3.59 -14.90
C GLY A 254 -4.56 -2.77 -14.57
N LEU A 255 -4.52 -1.46 -14.83
CA LEU A 255 -5.58 -0.52 -14.46
C LEU A 255 -6.51 -0.14 -15.62
N ASP A 256 -6.37 -0.77 -16.79
CA ASP A 256 -7.28 -0.61 -17.93
C ASP A 256 -8.61 -1.33 -17.70
N GLY A 257 -9.66 -0.91 -18.44
CA GLY A 257 -11.02 -1.42 -18.24
C GLY A 257 -11.14 -2.93 -18.44
N ALA A 258 -10.45 -3.52 -19.40
CA ALA A 258 -10.53 -4.96 -19.69
C ALA A 258 -9.85 -5.79 -18.59
N SER A 259 -8.69 -5.35 -18.11
CA SER A 259 -7.97 -5.99 -17.01
C SER A 259 -8.78 -5.94 -15.71
N LEU A 260 -9.36 -4.79 -15.39
CA LEU A 260 -10.21 -4.63 -14.21
C LEU A 260 -11.50 -5.45 -14.30
N LEU A 261 -12.15 -5.47 -15.47
CA LEU A 261 -13.34 -6.28 -15.70
C LEU A 261 -13.08 -7.75 -15.45
N ARG A 262 -12.02 -8.29 -16.06
CA ARG A 262 -11.60 -9.68 -15.87
C ARG A 262 -11.36 -9.99 -14.39
N LEU A 263 -10.67 -9.09 -13.68
CA LEU A 263 -10.35 -9.25 -12.27
C LEU A 263 -11.62 -9.24 -11.40
N ILE A 264 -12.56 -8.32 -11.67
CA ILE A 264 -13.86 -8.24 -10.98
C ILE A 264 -14.67 -9.52 -11.18
N ASP A 265 -14.76 -9.98 -12.44
CA ASP A 265 -15.56 -11.15 -12.77
C ASP A 265 -14.95 -12.47 -12.24
N THR A 266 -13.60 -12.60 -12.30
CA THR A 266 -12.90 -13.80 -11.83
C THR A 266 -12.88 -13.88 -10.31
N GLU A 267 -12.52 -12.79 -9.63
CA GLU A 267 -12.34 -12.77 -8.18
C GLU A 267 -13.65 -12.45 -7.42
N LYS A 268 -14.75 -12.20 -8.15
CA LYS A 268 -16.07 -11.89 -7.57
C LYS A 268 -16.05 -10.64 -6.69
N VAL A 269 -15.32 -9.63 -7.11
CA VAL A 269 -15.23 -8.34 -6.40
C VAL A 269 -16.60 -7.75 -6.19
N ASN A 270 -16.92 -7.34 -4.96
CA ASN A 270 -18.19 -6.71 -4.64
C ASN A 270 -18.10 -5.23 -4.25
N ILE A 271 -16.88 -4.75 -3.94
CA ILE A 271 -16.57 -3.32 -3.73
C ILE A 271 -15.34 -2.95 -4.54
N ALA A 272 -15.42 -1.86 -5.29
CA ALA A 272 -14.26 -1.30 -5.97
C ALA A 272 -14.19 0.21 -5.77
N LEU A 273 -12.95 0.73 -5.64
CA LEU A 273 -12.69 2.14 -5.40
C LEU A 273 -11.84 2.70 -6.54
N GLY A 274 -12.28 3.80 -7.15
CA GLY A 274 -11.58 4.38 -8.30
C GLY A 274 -11.99 5.83 -8.59
N VAL A 275 -11.22 6.47 -9.46
CA VAL A 275 -11.55 7.79 -10.00
C VAL A 275 -12.48 7.65 -11.23
N PRO A 276 -13.22 8.70 -11.65
CA PRO A 276 -14.19 8.59 -12.76
C PRO A 276 -13.63 8.02 -14.05
N THR A 277 -12.38 8.31 -14.42
CA THR A 277 -11.74 7.78 -15.65
C THR A 277 -11.60 6.25 -15.62
N ILE A 278 -11.39 5.66 -14.45
CA ILE A 278 -11.36 4.20 -14.25
C ILE A 278 -12.73 3.60 -14.55
N TRP A 279 -13.78 4.21 -14.00
CA TRP A 279 -15.15 3.75 -14.20
C TRP A 279 -15.59 3.86 -15.65
N GLN A 280 -15.20 4.92 -16.37
CA GLN A 280 -15.45 5.05 -17.81
C GLN A 280 -14.83 3.88 -18.58
N GLY A 281 -13.54 3.57 -18.33
CA GLY A 281 -12.86 2.45 -18.97
C GLY A 281 -13.54 1.10 -18.67
N LEU A 282 -13.93 0.87 -17.41
CA LEU A 282 -14.63 -0.35 -17.00
C LEU A 282 -16.00 -0.49 -17.67
N LEU A 283 -16.79 0.59 -17.73
CA LEU A 283 -18.09 0.59 -18.39
C LEU A 283 -17.99 0.34 -19.89
N MET A 284 -16.96 0.88 -20.57
CA MET A 284 -16.69 0.59 -21.98
C MET A 284 -16.38 -0.89 -22.17
N ALA A 285 -15.47 -1.46 -21.39
CA ALA A 285 -15.10 -2.87 -21.46
C ALA A 285 -16.30 -3.80 -21.17
N ALA A 286 -17.12 -3.45 -20.16
CA ALA A 286 -18.33 -4.20 -19.83
C ALA A 286 -19.35 -4.18 -20.99
N LYS A 287 -19.51 -3.03 -21.64
CA LYS A 287 -20.39 -2.90 -22.81
C LYS A 287 -19.90 -3.73 -24.01
N GLU A 288 -18.62 -3.71 -24.28
CA GLU A 288 -17.99 -4.46 -25.39
C GLU A 288 -18.10 -5.97 -25.19
N THR A 289 -17.98 -6.45 -23.96
CA THR A 289 -18.03 -7.88 -23.63
C THR A 289 -19.43 -8.38 -23.29
N GLY A 290 -20.39 -7.49 -23.05
CA GLY A 290 -21.71 -7.82 -22.56
C GLY A 290 -21.75 -8.22 -21.07
N SER A 291 -20.67 -7.99 -20.31
CA SER A 291 -20.63 -8.27 -18.87
C SER A 291 -21.60 -7.36 -18.12
N LYS A 292 -22.32 -7.95 -17.15
CA LYS A 292 -23.25 -7.23 -16.27
C LYS A 292 -22.66 -6.83 -14.93
N LEU A 293 -21.35 -7.13 -14.70
CA LEU A 293 -20.66 -6.86 -13.43
C LEU A 293 -21.47 -7.38 -12.21
N GLU A 294 -22.03 -8.59 -12.30
CA GLU A 294 -23.02 -9.12 -11.35
C GLU A 294 -22.54 -9.16 -9.90
N SER A 295 -21.24 -9.36 -9.67
CA SER A 295 -20.65 -9.39 -8.34
C SER A 295 -20.51 -8.00 -7.72
N LEU A 296 -20.33 -6.95 -8.53
CA LEU A 296 -20.06 -5.59 -8.07
C LEU A 296 -21.32 -4.95 -7.49
N LYS A 297 -21.32 -4.69 -6.19
CA LYS A 297 -22.49 -4.13 -5.47
C LYS A 297 -22.30 -2.67 -5.06
N ARG A 298 -21.05 -2.26 -4.82
CA ARG A 298 -20.71 -0.91 -4.38
C ARG A 298 -19.48 -0.39 -5.13
N THR A 299 -19.54 0.87 -5.54
CA THR A 299 -18.40 1.60 -6.08
C THR A 299 -18.17 2.87 -5.27
N VAL A 300 -16.92 3.18 -5.00
CA VAL A 300 -16.55 4.45 -4.39
C VAL A 300 -15.88 5.29 -5.47
N VAL A 301 -16.42 6.47 -5.70
CA VAL A 301 -15.93 7.41 -6.71
C VAL A 301 -15.40 8.65 -6.01
N GLY A 302 -14.15 9.01 -6.28
CA GLY A 302 -13.50 10.17 -5.67
C GLY A 302 -12.42 10.77 -6.58
N GLY A 303 -11.69 11.76 -6.07
CA GLY A 303 -10.65 12.46 -6.83
C GLY A 303 -11.18 13.53 -7.78
N SER A 304 -12.39 13.36 -8.31
CA SER A 304 -13.14 14.38 -9.07
C SER A 304 -14.63 14.08 -9.03
N ALA A 305 -15.47 15.01 -9.49
CA ALA A 305 -16.91 14.80 -9.52
C ALA A 305 -17.30 13.64 -10.44
N CYS A 306 -18.21 12.80 -9.97
CA CYS A 306 -18.82 11.75 -10.78
C CYS A 306 -19.83 12.40 -11.76
N PRO A 307 -19.68 12.22 -13.09
CA PRO A 307 -20.64 12.75 -14.03
C PRO A 307 -22.03 12.11 -13.84
N PRO A 308 -23.15 12.88 -13.92
CA PRO A 308 -24.49 12.34 -13.74
C PRO A 308 -24.86 11.23 -14.74
N VAL A 309 -24.18 11.17 -15.88
CA VAL A 309 -24.43 10.16 -16.93
C VAL A 309 -23.65 8.85 -16.71
N MET A 310 -22.83 8.76 -15.70
CA MET A 310 -22.07 7.55 -15.32
C MET A 310 -22.88 6.69 -14.36
#